data_76301259befb2862183a4c1e5f92035d
#
_entry.id   76301259befb2862183a4c1e5f92035d
#
_cell.length_a   1.000
_cell.length_b   1.000
_cell.length_c   1.000
_cell.angle_alpha   90.00
_cell.angle_beta   90.00
_cell.angle_gamma   90.00
#
_symmetry.space_group_name_H-M   'P 1'
#
loop_
_entity.id
_entity.type
_entity.pdbx_description
1 polymer ?
#
loop_
_entity_poly.entity_id
_entity_poly.type
_entity_poly.pdbx_seq_one_letter_code
_entity_poly.pdbx_strand_id
1 'polypeptide(L)'
;KSTLLRTLARLHRPVRGAVLLDGADIVRLGTKEVARRVGLLPQSATVPGGMLVRDLVARGRFPHQGLFRQWSRQDRQAVQEAMEMVGVTELAARPVDELSGGQRQRVWIALALAQGTETILLDEPTTFLDLAHQVDILQLCRRLNADGRTVVAVLHDLNQAARCAEHMIVMHEGRVRTTGSPREILTEDLIEEVFGLAAVIAPDPVAGTPMVVPRHLGANAPADPDSAATRAAPTDSTGGPAPQPSADPASAGTSPTARSQQDG
;
A
#
# COMPACT_ATOMS: atom_id res chain seq x y z
N LYS A 1 -4.90 -10.06 -5.07
CA LYS A 1 -3.85 -9.21 -5.68
C LYS A 1 -2.50 -9.95 -5.61
N SER A 2 -1.98 -10.26 -4.44
CA SER A 2 -0.68 -10.94 -4.25
C SER A 2 -0.62 -12.31 -4.95
N THR A 3 -1.72 -13.08 -4.97
CA THR A 3 -1.80 -14.35 -5.72
C THR A 3 -1.57 -14.15 -7.21
N LEU A 4 -2.19 -13.10 -7.79
CA LEU A 4 -1.98 -12.75 -9.20
C LEU A 4 -0.51 -12.38 -9.44
N LEU A 5 0.05 -11.51 -8.60
CA LEU A 5 1.45 -11.07 -8.71
C LEU A 5 2.43 -12.27 -8.65
N ARG A 6 2.21 -13.19 -7.70
CA ARG A 6 3.01 -14.42 -7.58
C ARG A 6 2.83 -15.35 -8.79
N THR A 7 1.65 -15.36 -9.41
CA THR A 7 1.41 -16.11 -10.64
C THR A 7 2.16 -15.49 -11.81
N LEU A 8 2.15 -14.15 -11.93
CA LEU A 8 2.95 -13.41 -12.92
C LEU A 8 4.46 -13.65 -12.74
N ALA A 9 4.93 -13.78 -11.50
CA ALA A 9 6.32 -14.14 -11.18
C ALA A 9 6.65 -15.63 -11.34
N ARG A 10 5.71 -16.46 -11.82
CA ARG A 10 5.84 -17.93 -11.93
C ARG A 10 6.07 -18.66 -10.60
N LEU A 11 5.71 -18.03 -9.46
CA LEU A 11 5.74 -18.71 -8.16
C LEU A 11 4.51 -19.61 -7.95
N HIS A 12 3.40 -19.27 -8.61
CA HIS A 12 2.20 -20.08 -8.64
C HIS A 12 1.86 -20.47 -10.08
N ARG A 13 1.36 -21.70 -10.26
CA ARG A 13 0.88 -22.18 -11.55
C ARG A 13 -0.59 -21.77 -11.71
N PRO A 14 -0.99 -21.13 -12.84
CA PRO A 14 -2.39 -20.84 -13.06
C PRO A 14 -3.19 -22.13 -13.21
N VAL A 15 -4.39 -22.21 -12.64
CA VAL A 15 -5.31 -23.35 -12.81
C VAL A 15 -5.90 -23.34 -14.20
N ARG A 16 -6.13 -22.17 -14.78
CA ARG A 16 -6.62 -21.96 -16.15
C ARG A 16 -5.94 -20.75 -16.76
N GLY A 17 -5.86 -20.72 -18.09
CA GLY A 17 -5.16 -19.66 -18.81
C GLY A 17 -3.66 -19.82 -18.80
N ALA A 18 -2.94 -18.81 -19.26
CA ALA A 18 -1.49 -18.76 -19.34
C ALA A 18 -0.99 -17.36 -18.98
N VAL A 19 0.25 -17.29 -18.50
CA VAL A 19 1.00 -16.04 -18.37
C VAL A 19 2.00 -15.99 -19.49
N LEU A 20 1.95 -14.92 -20.28
CA LEU A 20 2.88 -14.69 -21.38
C LEU A 20 3.90 -13.63 -20.98
N LEU A 21 5.16 -13.95 -21.15
CA LEU A 21 6.28 -13.02 -21.02
C LEU A 21 6.91 -12.87 -22.40
N ASP A 22 6.84 -11.67 -22.97
CA ASP A 22 7.28 -11.37 -24.33
C ASP A 22 6.72 -12.34 -25.39
N GLY A 23 5.43 -12.68 -25.25
CA GLY A 23 4.72 -13.60 -26.14
C GLY A 23 4.98 -15.10 -25.89
N ALA A 24 5.89 -15.47 -24.99
CA ALA A 24 6.18 -16.85 -24.63
C ALA A 24 5.46 -17.24 -23.31
N ASP A 25 4.90 -18.46 -23.26
CA ASP A 25 4.33 -18.99 -22.03
C ASP A 25 5.43 -19.14 -20.96
N ILE A 26 5.28 -18.39 -19.85
CA ILE A 26 6.27 -18.31 -18.78
C ILE A 26 6.58 -19.70 -18.15
N VAL A 27 5.67 -20.67 -18.25
CA VAL A 27 5.86 -22.03 -17.73
C VAL A 27 6.91 -22.78 -18.55
N ARG A 28 7.05 -22.46 -19.84
CA ARG A 28 8.01 -23.09 -20.77
C ARG A 28 9.41 -22.52 -20.67
N LEU A 29 9.58 -21.33 -20.09
CA LEU A 29 10.88 -20.69 -19.92
C LEU A 29 11.68 -21.32 -18.77
N GLY A 30 13.00 -21.25 -18.84
CA GLY A 30 13.88 -21.69 -17.74
C GLY A 30 13.73 -20.81 -16.50
N THR A 31 13.88 -21.37 -15.29
CA THR A 31 13.73 -20.59 -14.04
C THR A 31 14.69 -19.39 -13.98
N LYS A 32 15.97 -19.57 -14.37
CA LYS A 32 16.95 -18.46 -14.43
C LYS A 32 16.60 -17.45 -15.50
N GLU A 33 16.02 -17.87 -16.60
CA GLU A 33 15.60 -17.00 -17.69
C GLU A 33 14.47 -16.06 -17.24
N VAL A 34 13.43 -16.60 -16.58
CA VAL A 34 12.36 -15.80 -15.97
C VAL A 34 12.94 -14.84 -14.94
N ALA A 35 13.81 -15.33 -14.05
CA ALA A 35 14.41 -14.51 -12.98
C ALA A 35 15.36 -13.40 -13.50
N ARG A 36 15.81 -13.46 -14.77
CA ARG A 36 16.56 -12.37 -15.42
C ARG A 36 15.68 -11.32 -16.07
N ARG A 37 14.40 -11.61 -16.28
CA ARG A 37 13.44 -10.71 -16.93
C ARG A 37 12.44 -10.13 -15.94
N VAL A 38 12.08 -10.90 -14.90
CA VAL A 38 11.07 -10.54 -13.92
C VAL A 38 11.67 -10.56 -12.51
N GLY A 39 11.76 -9.40 -11.88
CA GLY A 39 12.10 -9.24 -10.47
C GLY A 39 10.82 -9.24 -9.62
N LEU A 40 10.89 -9.79 -8.42
CA LEU A 40 9.78 -9.79 -7.47
C LEU A 40 10.24 -9.35 -6.10
N LEU A 41 9.56 -8.35 -5.54
CA LEU A 41 9.55 -8.05 -4.11
C LEU A 41 8.34 -8.72 -3.47
N PRO A 42 8.50 -9.76 -2.65
CA PRO A 42 7.40 -10.38 -1.93
C PRO A 42 6.99 -9.53 -0.71
N GLN A 43 5.74 -9.62 -0.29
CA GLN A 43 5.20 -8.92 0.87
C GLN A 43 5.92 -9.27 2.19
N SER A 44 6.37 -10.51 2.34
CA SER A 44 7.13 -10.95 3.49
C SER A 44 8.25 -11.90 3.05
N ALA A 45 9.44 -11.65 3.55
CA ALA A 45 10.57 -12.54 3.33
C ALA A 45 11.37 -12.70 4.62
N THR A 46 11.75 -13.92 4.92
CA THR A 46 12.58 -14.25 6.07
C THR A 46 14.06 -14.26 5.68
N VAL A 47 14.88 -13.72 6.54
CA VAL A 47 16.34 -13.69 6.38
C VAL A 47 16.96 -14.51 7.48
N PRO A 48 17.99 -15.32 7.20
CA PRO A 48 18.80 -15.94 8.26
C PRO A 48 19.36 -14.87 9.20
N GLY A 49 19.33 -15.15 10.51
CA GLY A 49 19.86 -14.22 11.52
C GLY A 49 21.31 -13.83 11.24
N GLY A 50 21.67 -12.57 11.52
CA GLY A 50 23.01 -12.05 11.33
C GLY A 50 23.46 -11.79 9.89
N MET A 51 22.57 -11.93 8.89
CA MET A 51 22.90 -11.64 7.48
C MET A 51 23.08 -10.14 7.29
N LEU A 52 24.18 -9.73 6.67
CA LEU A 52 24.46 -8.33 6.37
C LEU A 52 23.61 -7.83 5.18
N VAL A 53 23.27 -6.55 5.20
CA VAL A 53 22.49 -5.89 4.14
C VAL A 53 23.10 -6.11 2.76
N ARG A 54 24.42 -5.87 2.61
CA ARG A 54 25.11 -6.07 1.32
C ARG A 54 25.00 -7.53 0.82
N ASP A 55 25.03 -8.50 1.72
CA ASP A 55 25.00 -9.91 1.37
C ASP A 55 23.57 -10.33 0.96
N LEU A 56 22.55 -9.74 1.60
CA LEU A 56 21.17 -9.93 1.19
C LEU A 56 20.93 -9.33 -0.18
N VAL A 57 21.32 -8.08 -0.44
CA VAL A 57 21.14 -7.41 -1.74
C VAL A 57 21.90 -8.16 -2.85
N ALA A 58 23.08 -8.67 -2.53
CA ALA A 58 23.89 -9.49 -3.44
C ALA A 58 23.17 -10.76 -3.93
N ARG A 59 22.23 -11.31 -3.16
CA ARG A 59 21.41 -12.46 -3.61
C ARG A 59 20.54 -12.13 -4.82
N GLY A 60 20.21 -10.87 -5.07
CA GLY A 60 19.55 -10.43 -6.29
C GLY A 60 20.34 -10.83 -7.55
N ARG A 61 21.66 -11.02 -7.44
CA ARG A 61 22.50 -11.40 -8.59
C ARG A 61 22.55 -12.90 -8.89
N PHE A 62 21.92 -13.77 -8.08
CA PHE A 62 21.93 -15.22 -8.29
C PHE A 62 21.48 -15.67 -9.69
N PRO A 63 20.46 -15.07 -10.35
CA PRO A 63 20.09 -15.45 -11.69
C PRO A 63 21.20 -15.26 -12.73
N HIS A 64 22.13 -14.33 -12.47
CA HIS A 64 23.24 -14.00 -13.36
C HIS A 64 24.49 -14.85 -13.11
N GLN A 65 24.54 -15.58 -11.99
CA GLN A 65 25.67 -16.43 -11.65
C GLN A 65 25.56 -17.81 -12.32
N GLY A 66 26.67 -18.30 -12.89
CA GLY A 66 26.79 -19.65 -13.42
C GLY A 66 27.53 -20.56 -12.45
N LEU A 67 27.59 -21.87 -12.75
CA LEU A 67 28.31 -22.86 -11.93
C LEU A 67 29.80 -22.53 -11.74
N PHE A 68 30.42 -21.84 -12.70
CA PHE A 68 31.83 -21.46 -12.69
C PHE A 68 32.06 -19.94 -12.70
N ARG A 69 30.98 -19.13 -12.73
CA ARG A 69 31.10 -17.69 -12.80
C ARG A 69 31.18 -17.10 -11.41
N GLN A 70 32.37 -16.71 -11.02
CA GLN A 70 32.63 -15.98 -9.80
C GLN A 70 31.98 -14.59 -9.84
N TRP A 71 31.82 -13.98 -8.68
CA TRP A 71 31.35 -12.62 -8.45
C TRP A 71 32.12 -11.61 -9.31
N SER A 72 31.43 -10.97 -10.26
CA SER A 72 32.03 -10.05 -11.24
C SER A 72 32.05 -8.61 -10.74
N ARG A 73 32.81 -7.76 -11.43
CA ARG A 73 32.73 -6.29 -11.21
C ARG A 73 31.32 -5.76 -11.47
N GLN A 74 30.65 -6.25 -12.50
CA GLN A 74 29.28 -5.87 -12.85
C GLN A 74 28.29 -6.23 -11.74
N ASP A 75 28.46 -7.39 -11.08
CA ASP A 75 27.60 -7.77 -9.97
C ASP A 75 27.79 -6.83 -8.76
N ARG A 76 29.04 -6.47 -8.45
CA ARG A 76 29.33 -5.48 -7.38
C ARG A 76 28.71 -4.13 -7.68
N GLN A 77 28.86 -3.66 -8.91
CA GLN A 77 28.31 -2.38 -9.36
C GLN A 77 26.78 -2.38 -9.27
N ALA A 78 26.10 -3.43 -9.78
CA ALA A 78 24.64 -3.55 -9.71
C ALA A 78 24.10 -3.56 -8.27
N VAL A 79 24.80 -4.20 -7.34
CA VAL A 79 24.46 -4.19 -5.92
C VAL A 79 24.64 -2.80 -5.31
N GLN A 80 25.75 -2.14 -5.62
CA GLN A 80 26.03 -0.80 -5.12
C GLN A 80 25.01 0.21 -5.64
N GLU A 81 24.74 0.23 -6.93
CA GLU A 81 23.72 1.09 -7.56
C GLU A 81 22.33 0.84 -6.97
N ALA A 82 21.94 -0.43 -6.76
CA ALA A 82 20.65 -0.76 -6.15
C ALA A 82 20.54 -0.22 -4.72
N MET A 83 21.59 -0.30 -3.93
CA MET A 83 21.62 0.22 -2.56
C MET A 83 21.58 1.75 -2.53
N GLU A 84 22.26 2.43 -3.47
CA GLU A 84 22.24 3.88 -3.62
C GLU A 84 20.86 4.39 -4.03
N MET A 85 20.20 3.73 -4.98
CA MET A 85 18.85 4.11 -5.45
C MET A 85 17.81 4.19 -4.33
N VAL A 86 17.93 3.35 -3.30
CA VAL A 86 16.99 3.31 -2.15
C VAL A 86 17.57 3.90 -0.86
N GLY A 87 18.79 4.47 -0.92
CA GLY A 87 19.41 5.14 0.22
C GLY A 87 19.73 4.22 1.39
N VAL A 88 20.31 3.03 1.14
CA VAL A 88 20.69 2.06 2.18
C VAL A 88 22.18 1.71 2.19
N THR A 89 23.00 2.45 1.45
CA THR A 89 24.45 2.20 1.33
C THR A 89 25.16 2.22 2.68
N GLU A 90 24.81 3.15 3.56
CA GLU A 90 25.39 3.26 4.90
C GLU A 90 25.05 2.07 5.81
N LEU A 91 24.00 1.32 5.46
CA LEU A 91 23.55 0.14 6.20
C LEU A 91 24.23 -1.14 5.71
N ALA A 92 25.12 -1.09 4.72
CA ALA A 92 25.69 -2.26 4.02
C ALA A 92 26.31 -3.30 4.95
N ALA A 93 26.96 -2.87 6.02
CA ALA A 93 27.64 -3.73 6.99
C ALA A 93 26.77 -4.06 8.22
N ARG A 94 25.52 -3.61 8.28
CA ARG A 94 24.61 -3.92 9.39
C ARG A 94 23.88 -5.24 9.17
N PRO A 95 23.61 -6.01 10.22
CA PRO A 95 22.68 -7.14 10.17
C PRO A 95 21.26 -6.68 9.83
N VAL A 96 20.56 -7.44 8.97
CA VAL A 96 19.20 -7.09 8.49
C VAL A 96 18.16 -7.17 9.62
N ASP A 97 18.36 -8.05 10.58
CA ASP A 97 17.51 -8.23 11.77
C ASP A 97 17.55 -7.05 12.74
N GLU A 98 18.61 -6.24 12.71
CA GLU A 98 18.74 -5.01 13.50
C GLU A 98 18.10 -3.77 12.86
N LEU A 99 17.57 -3.90 11.63
CA LEU A 99 16.97 -2.78 10.89
C LEU A 99 15.55 -2.48 11.34
N SER A 100 15.16 -1.19 11.29
CA SER A 100 13.75 -0.80 11.38
C SER A 100 12.94 -1.42 10.24
N GLY A 101 11.61 -1.49 10.38
CA GLY A 101 10.70 -2.00 9.34
C GLY A 101 10.91 -1.29 8.00
N GLY A 102 11.00 0.05 8.02
CA GLY A 102 11.22 0.85 6.82
C GLY A 102 12.60 0.68 6.19
N GLN A 103 13.67 0.58 7.01
CA GLN A 103 15.01 0.26 6.50
C GLN A 103 15.04 -1.12 5.85
N ARG A 104 14.42 -2.10 6.50
CA ARG A 104 14.32 -3.47 5.98
C ARG A 104 13.57 -3.53 4.66
N GLN A 105 12.46 -2.80 4.53
CA GLN A 105 11.69 -2.71 3.29
C GLN A 105 12.53 -2.15 2.14
N ARG A 106 13.29 -1.07 2.38
CA ARG A 106 14.19 -0.50 1.37
C ARG A 106 15.31 -1.48 0.96
N VAL A 107 15.84 -2.26 1.89
CA VAL A 107 16.84 -3.31 1.58
C VAL A 107 16.25 -4.41 0.69
N TRP A 108 14.99 -4.80 0.92
CA TRP A 108 14.30 -5.76 0.04
C TRP A 108 14.06 -5.20 -1.36
N ILE A 109 13.72 -3.91 -1.47
CA ILE A 109 13.61 -3.23 -2.77
C ILE A 109 14.98 -3.20 -3.46
N ALA A 110 16.07 -2.89 -2.73
CA ALA A 110 17.42 -2.97 -3.28
C ALA A 110 17.76 -4.35 -3.84
N LEU A 111 17.38 -5.43 -3.15
CA LEU A 111 17.57 -6.80 -3.65
C LEU A 111 16.83 -7.01 -4.99
N ALA A 112 15.57 -6.56 -5.09
CA ALA A 112 14.80 -6.69 -6.33
C ALA A 112 15.43 -5.86 -7.48
N LEU A 113 15.93 -4.66 -7.17
CA LEU A 113 16.62 -3.79 -8.14
C LEU A 113 17.97 -4.37 -8.59
N ALA A 114 18.75 -4.95 -7.66
CA ALA A 114 20.03 -5.59 -7.95
C ALA A 114 19.88 -6.76 -8.93
N GLN A 115 18.70 -7.36 -9.04
CA GLN A 115 18.39 -8.38 -10.04
C GLN A 115 18.52 -7.86 -11.47
N GLY A 116 18.35 -6.54 -11.70
CA GLY A 116 18.59 -5.89 -12.99
C GLY A 116 17.59 -6.30 -14.06
N THR A 117 16.32 -6.48 -13.71
CA THR A 117 15.25 -6.97 -14.58
C THR A 117 14.53 -5.83 -15.29
N GLU A 118 13.97 -6.10 -16.47
CA GLU A 118 13.14 -5.17 -17.23
C GLU A 118 11.75 -5.01 -16.61
N THR A 119 11.21 -6.08 -16.00
CA THR A 119 9.94 -6.07 -15.30
C THR A 119 10.16 -6.24 -13.80
N ILE A 120 9.55 -5.38 -12.99
CA ILE A 120 9.64 -5.40 -11.53
C ILE A 120 8.23 -5.51 -10.96
N LEU A 121 7.99 -6.55 -10.17
CA LEU A 121 6.74 -6.80 -9.47
C LEU A 121 6.93 -6.48 -7.98
N LEU A 122 6.12 -5.57 -7.45
CA LEU A 122 6.20 -5.10 -6.07
C LEU A 122 4.91 -5.42 -5.32
N ASP A 123 4.98 -6.31 -4.33
CA ASP A 123 3.82 -6.66 -3.49
C ASP A 123 3.82 -5.78 -2.24
N GLU A 124 3.01 -4.72 -2.25
CA GLU A 124 2.85 -3.74 -1.17
C GLU A 124 4.17 -3.04 -0.76
N PRO A 125 4.87 -2.38 -1.69
CA PRO A 125 6.20 -1.83 -1.42
C PRO A 125 6.23 -0.68 -0.42
N THR A 126 5.08 -0.07 -0.12
CA THR A 126 4.94 1.08 0.79
C THR A 126 4.52 0.71 2.20
N THR A 127 4.25 -0.57 2.47
CA THR A 127 3.85 -1.07 3.79
C THR A 127 5.01 -0.92 4.78
N PHE A 128 4.71 -0.53 6.03
CA PHE A 128 5.66 -0.24 7.11
C PHE A 128 6.58 0.98 6.90
N LEU A 129 6.32 1.79 5.88
CA LEU A 129 7.03 3.05 5.65
C LEU A 129 6.23 4.24 6.19
N ASP A 130 6.92 5.25 6.70
CA ASP A 130 6.34 6.56 6.93
C ASP A 130 6.03 7.27 5.60
N LEU A 131 5.25 8.35 5.66
CA LEU A 131 4.75 9.05 4.48
C LEU A 131 5.89 9.52 3.55
N ALA A 132 6.99 10.03 4.09
CA ALA A 132 8.11 10.52 3.29
C ALA A 132 8.75 9.37 2.49
N HIS A 133 9.03 8.26 3.15
CA HIS A 133 9.60 7.08 2.51
C HIS A 133 8.64 6.40 1.52
N GLN A 134 7.31 6.43 1.77
CA GLN A 134 6.32 5.98 0.79
C GLN A 134 6.42 6.78 -0.51
N VAL A 135 6.50 8.11 -0.39
CA VAL A 135 6.65 9.01 -1.53
C VAL A 135 7.95 8.73 -2.28
N ASP A 136 9.07 8.54 -1.56
CA ASP A 136 10.37 8.21 -2.16
C ASP A 136 10.32 6.94 -3.01
N ILE A 137 9.66 5.87 -2.49
CA ILE A 137 9.51 4.61 -3.22
C ILE A 137 8.63 4.77 -4.45
N LEU A 138 7.53 5.52 -4.36
CA LEU A 138 6.66 5.76 -5.51
C LEU A 138 7.37 6.62 -6.59
N GLN A 139 8.17 7.61 -6.17
CA GLN A 139 9.02 8.36 -7.09
C GLN A 139 10.09 7.49 -7.74
N LEU A 140 10.68 6.56 -6.99
CA LEU A 140 11.61 5.59 -7.54
C LEU A 140 10.92 4.72 -8.61
N CYS A 141 9.70 4.21 -8.34
CA CYS A 141 8.92 3.45 -9.33
C CYS A 141 8.70 4.26 -10.62
N ARG A 142 8.36 5.54 -10.51
CA ARG A 142 8.19 6.42 -11.66
C ARG A 142 9.50 6.63 -12.45
N ARG A 143 10.63 6.82 -11.74
CA ARG A 143 11.95 6.94 -12.39
C ARG A 143 12.31 5.66 -13.16
N LEU A 144 12.13 4.49 -12.52
CA LEU A 144 12.39 3.20 -13.17
C LEU A 144 11.53 2.99 -14.41
N ASN A 145 10.27 3.44 -14.38
CA ASN A 145 9.38 3.38 -15.53
C ASN A 145 9.84 4.36 -16.64
N ALA A 146 10.21 5.59 -16.30
CA ALA A 146 10.77 6.56 -17.24
C ALA A 146 12.08 6.06 -17.90
N ASP A 147 12.87 5.23 -17.19
CA ASP A 147 14.05 4.54 -17.70
C ASP A 147 13.73 3.30 -18.56
N GLY A 148 12.44 3.10 -18.90
CA GLY A 148 11.96 2.03 -19.79
C GLY A 148 11.65 0.70 -19.09
N ARG A 149 11.64 0.62 -17.75
CA ARG A 149 11.26 -0.59 -17.04
C ARG A 149 9.74 -0.66 -16.83
N THR A 150 9.19 -1.85 -16.87
CA THR A 150 7.81 -2.11 -16.48
C THR A 150 7.73 -2.34 -14.97
N VAL A 151 6.99 -1.49 -14.27
CA VAL A 151 6.78 -1.62 -12.82
C VAL A 151 5.32 -1.95 -12.56
N VAL A 152 5.06 -3.08 -11.90
CA VAL A 152 3.73 -3.49 -11.45
C VAL A 152 3.73 -3.51 -9.93
N ALA A 153 2.94 -2.65 -9.30
CA ALA A 153 2.86 -2.55 -7.85
C ALA A 153 1.45 -2.83 -7.33
N VAL A 154 1.34 -3.61 -6.27
CA VAL A 154 0.11 -3.71 -5.47
C VAL A 154 0.13 -2.59 -4.45
N LEU A 155 -0.85 -1.69 -4.52
CA LEU A 155 -0.99 -0.58 -3.58
C LEU A 155 -2.35 -0.66 -2.87
N HIS A 156 -2.39 -0.13 -1.64
CA HIS A 156 -3.62 -0.01 -0.84
C HIS A 156 -4.21 1.39 -0.89
N ASP A 157 -3.37 2.40 -1.04
CA ASP A 157 -3.79 3.80 -1.12
C ASP A 157 -4.12 4.16 -2.57
N LEU A 158 -5.41 4.44 -2.82
CA LEU A 158 -5.91 4.82 -4.15
C LEU A 158 -5.35 6.14 -4.65
N ASN A 159 -5.15 7.11 -3.75
CA ASN A 159 -4.64 8.41 -4.12
C ASN A 159 -3.16 8.33 -4.51
N GLN A 160 -2.37 7.55 -3.77
CA GLN A 160 -0.99 7.25 -4.15
C GLN A 160 -0.92 6.51 -5.49
N ALA A 161 -1.79 5.50 -5.68
CA ALA A 161 -1.85 4.77 -6.94
C ALA A 161 -2.21 5.70 -8.11
N ALA A 162 -3.22 6.57 -7.96
CA ALA A 162 -3.61 7.52 -8.98
C ALA A 162 -2.53 8.55 -9.34
N ARG A 163 -1.69 8.92 -8.35
CA ARG A 163 -0.57 9.85 -8.58
C ARG A 163 0.60 9.25 -9.35
N CYS A 164 0.84 7.94 -9.23
CA CYS A 164 2.05 7.33 -9.78
C CYS A 164 1.79 6.37 -10.95
N ALA A 165 0.60 5.79 -11.08
CA ALA A 165 0.32 4.81 -12.11
C ALA A 165 -0.15 5.47 -13.42
N GLU A 166 0.35 4.98 -14.55
CA GLU A 166 -0.19 5.27 -15.88
C GLU A 166 -1.42 4.42 -16.16
N HIS A 167 -1.43 3.19 -15.60
CA HIS A 167 -2.49 2.21 -15.77
C HIS A 167 -2.81 1.54 -14.44
N MET A 168 -4.09 1.42 -14.13
CA MET A 168 -4.57 0.75 -12.90
C MET A 168 -5.40 -0.48 -13.25
N ILE A 169 -5.29 -1.50 -12.42
CA ILE A 169 -6.11 -2.71 -12.46
C ILE A 169 -6.82 -2.81 -11.11
N VAL A 170 -8.13 -2.57 -11.12
CA VAL A 170 -8.96 -2.69 -9.92
C VAL A 170 -9.47 -4.12 -9.78
N MET A 171 -9.17 -4.74 -8.65
CA MET A 171 -9.60 -6.10 -8.33
C MET A 171 -10.56 -6.10 -7.14
N HIS A 172 -11.70 -6.76 -7.33
CA HIS A 172 -12.70 -7.00 -6.30
C HIS A 172 -13.09 -8.48 -6.29
N GLU A 173 -13.18 -9.10 -5.12
CA GLU A 173 -13.56 -10.52 -4.92
C GLU A 173 -12.81 -11.51 -5.82
N GLY A 174 -11.50 -11.31 -5.98
CA GLY A 174 -10.64 -12.18 -6.79
C GLY A 174 -10.75 -12.01 -8.30
N ARG A 175 -11.54 -11.05 -8.79
CA ARG A 175 -11.75 -10.75 -10.22
C ARG A 175 -11.22 -9.37 -10.57
N VAL A 176 -10.84 -9.18 -11.82
CA VAL A 176 -10.59 -7.85 -12.38
C VAL A 176 -11.95 -7.20 -12.62
N ARG A 177 -12.20 -6.06 -11.94
CA ARG A 177 -13.45 -5.30 -12.09
C ARG A 177 -13.35 -4.31 -13.25
N THR A 178 -12.25 -3.60 -13.31
CA THR A 178 -11.97 -2.64 -14.38
C THR A 178 -10.47 -2.42 -14.53
N THR A 179 -10.06 -1.87 -15.66
CA THR A 179 -8.67 -1.52 -15.96
C THR A 179 -8.66 -0.32 -16.89
N GLY A 180 -7.69 0.58 -16.71
CA GLY A 180 -7.58 1.81 -17.49
C GLY A 180 -6.68 2.83 -16.80
N SER A 181 -6.57 4.02 -17.35
CA SER A 181 -5.89 5.12 -16.67
C SER A 181 -6.65 5.53 -15.40
N PRO A 182 -5.98 6.09 -14.39
CA PRO A 182 -6.65 6.58 -13.18
C PRO A 182 -7.83 7.52 -13.49
N ARG A 183 -7.69 8.37 -14.51
CA ARG A 183 -8.73 9.35 -14.91
C ARG A 183 -9.98 8.69 -15.50
N GLU A 184 -9.79 7.55 -16.18
CA GLU A 184 -10.91 6.85 -16.83
C GLU A 184 -11.69 6.01 -15.84
N ILE A 185 -11.01 5.39 -14.87
CA ILE A 185 -11.63 4.34 -14.06
C ILE A 185 -12.02 4.77 -12.64
N LEU A 186 -11.38 5.80 -12.05
CA LEU A 186 -11.73 6.27 -10.71
C LEU A 186 -12.99 7.14 -10.77
N THR A 187 -14.14 6.52 -10.53
CA THR A 187 -15.45 7.16 -10.44
C THR A 187 -16.05 6.95 -9.06
N GLU A 188 -17.00 7.81 -8.67
CA GLU A 188 -17.73 7.68 -7.40
C GLU A 188 -18.42 6.31 -7.31
N ASP A 189 -19.07 5.87 -8.40
CA ASP A 189 -19.76 4.58 -8.49
C ASP A 189 -18.80 3.39 -8.29
N LEU A 190 -17.59 3.45 -8.88
CA LEU A 190 -16.58 2.40 -8.69
C LEU A 190 -16.13 2.32 -7.23
N ILE A 191 -15.94 3.49 -6.59
CA ILE A 191 -15.49 3.52 -5.19
C ILE A 191 -16.58 2.98 -4.26
N GLU A 192 -17.84 3.31 -4.51
CA GLU A 192 -18.95 2.76 -3.74
C GLU A 192 -19.09 1.25 -3.95
N GLU A 193 -19.06 0.79 -5.20
CA GLU A 193 -19.21 -0.62 -5.54
C GLU A 193 -18.08 -1.51 -4.96
N VAL A 194 -16.83 -1.08 -5.12
CA VAL A 194 -15.65 -1.92 -4.81
C VAL A 194 -15.21 -1.79 -3.35
N PHE A 195 -15.34 -0.59 -2.78
CA PHE A 195 -14.82 -0.26 -1.44
C PHE A 195 -15.93 0.00 -0.42
N GLY A 196 -17.20 0.08 -0.84
CA GLY A 196 -18.35 0.38 0.05
C GLY A 196 -18.26 1.77 0.66
N LEU A 197 -17.64 2.72 -0.04
CA LEU A 197 -17.31 4.04 0.47
C LEU A 197 -17.95 5.14 -0.40
N ALA A 198 -18.85 5.92 0.18
CA ALA A 198 -19.34 7.14 -0.48
C ALA A 198 -18.20 8.18 -0.52
N ALA A 199 -17.81 8.59 -1.71
CA ALA A 199 -16.69 9.50 -1.93
C ALA A 199 -17.01 10.53 -3.02
N VAL A 200 -16.22 11.58 -3.08
CA VAL A 200 -16.16 12.53 -4.20
C VAL A 200 -14.84 12.31 -4.93
N ILE A 201 -14.86 12.38 -6.24
CA ILE A 201 -13.64 12.40 -7.05
C ILE A 201 -13.30 13.85 -7.39
N ALA A 202 -12.23 14.35 -6.77
CA ALA A 202 -11.73 15.70 -6.98
C ALA A 202 -10.35 15.67 -7.67
N PRO A 203 -9.93 16.73 -8.37
CA PRO A 203 -8.57 16.81 -8.86
C PRO A 203 -7.60 17.00 -7.71
N ASP A 204 -6.50 16.24 -7.70
CA ASP A 204 -5.39 16.45 -6.78
C ASP A 204 -4.77 17.84 -7.02
N PRO A 205 -4.65 18.71 -6.01
CA PRO A 205 -4.20 20.09 -6.19
C PRO A 205 -2.75 20.23 -6.65
N VAL A 206 -1.94 19.17 -6.53
CA VAL A 206 -0.52 19.17 -6.91
C VAL A 206 -0.29 18.40 -8.22
N ALA A 207 -0.83 17.17 -8.31
CA ALA A 207 -0.60 16.28 -9.44
C ALA A 207 -1.66 16.40 -10.53
N GLY A 208 -2.83 16.98 -10.24
CA GLY A 208 -3.97 17.06 -11.14
C GLY A 208 -4.59 15.70 -11.49
N THR A 209 -4.16 14.64 -10.81
CA THR A 209 -4.75 13.30 -10.95
C THR A 209 -6.06 13.20 -10.16
N PRO A 210 -6.93 12.22 -10.44
CA PRO A 210 -8.12 12.02 -9.62
C PRO A 210 -7.74 11.64 -8.19
N MET A 211 -8.40 12.26 -7.23
CA MET A 211 -8.24 12.04 -5.79
C MET A 211 -9.57 11.61 -5.19
N VAL A 212 -9.58 10.50 -4.50
CA VAL A 212 -10.73 9.98 -3.75
C VAL A 212 -10.83 10.69 -2.42
N VAL A 213 -11.92 11.43 -2.19
CA VAL A 213 -12.20 12.15 -0.95
C VAL A 213 -13.47 11.54 -0.32
N PRO A 214 -13.35 10.84 0.83
CA PRO A 214 -14.51 10.29 1.52
C PRO A 214 -15.52 11.37 1.92
N ARG A 215 -16.82 11.15 1.69
CA ARG A 215 -17.89 12.11 2.06
C ARG A 215 -18.08 12.19 3.57
N HIS A 216 -17.88 11.06 4.30
CA HIS A 216 -18.08 10.99 5.74
C HIS A 216 -16.93 10.24 6.42
N LEU A 217 -16.41 10.83 7.49
CA LEU A 217 -15.39 10.23 8.38
C LEU A 217 -16.01 9.90 9.75
N GLY A 218 -17.14 9.14 9.78
CA GLY A 218 -17.79 8.72 11.02
C GLY A 218 -18.94 9.63 11.52
N ALA A 219 -19.43 9.41 12.73
CA ALA A 219 -20.67 9.96 13.30
C ALA A 219 -20.72 11.49 13.50
N ASN A 220 -19.67 12.24 13.14
CA ASN A 220 -19.62 13.70 13.26
C ASN A 220 -19.66 14.43 11.90
N ALA A 221 -20.22 13.83 10.86
CA ALA A 221 -20.45 14.57 9.62
C ALA A 221 -21.42 15.73 9.88
N PRO A 222 -21.11 16.97 9.42
CA PRO A 222 -22.10 18.05 9.48
C PRO A 222 -23.33 17.58 8.71
N ALA A 223 -24.50 17.74 9.30
CA ALA A 223 -25.77 17.46 8.65
C ALA A 223 -25.80 18.21 7.31
N ASP A 224 -26.14 17.50 6.26
CA ASP A 224 -26.29 18.05 4.90
C ASP A 224 -27.27 19.24 4.98
N PRO A 225 -26.88 20.48 4.61
CA PRO A 225 -27.76 21.63 4.73
C PRO A 225 -29.06 21.47 3.93
N ASP A 226 -29.11 20.58 2.94
CA ASP A 226 -30.32 20.29 2.15
C ASP A 226 -31.29 19.30 2.84
N SER A 227 -30.86 18.55 3.87
CA SER A 227 -31.75 17.65 4.61
C SER A 227 -32.69 18.40 5.59
N ALA A 228 -32.38 19.65 5.90
CA ALA A 228 -33.18 20.50 6.79
C ALA A 228 -34.42 21.11 6.10
N ALA A 229 -34.43 21.18 4.77
CA ALA A 229 -35.52 21.79 4.03
C ALA A 229 -36.78 20.92 3.86
N THR A 230 -36.69 19.61 4.14
CA THR A 230 -37.80 18.67 3.93
C THR A 230 -38.61 18.36 5.21
N ARG A 231 -38.25 18.95 6.36
CA ARG A 231 -38.93 18.69 7.64
C ARG A 231 -39.77 19.85 8.21
N ALA A 232 -40.07 20.85 7.39
CA ALA A 232 -40.97 21.91 7.78
C ALA A 232 -42.29 21.81 7.01
N ALA A 233 -43.18 20.92 7.41
CA ALA A 233 -44.61 21.05 7.15
C ALA A 233 -45.32 21.38 8.48
N PRO A 234 -46.16 22.42 8.54
CA PRO A 234 -46.79 22.85 9.78
C PRO A 234 -48.00 21.99 10.06
N THR A 235 -48.08 21.45 11.25
CA THR A 235 -49.34 21.02 11.83
C THR A 235 -49.80 22.05 12.86
N ASP A 236 -50.78 22.75 12.46
CA ASP A 236 -51.58 23.68 13.22
C ASP A 236 -52.45 22.95 14.28
N SER A 237 -52.76 23.69 15.31
CA SER A 237 -53.96 23.70 16.12
C SER A 237 -53.94 23.18 17.56
N THR A 238 -54.28 24.18 18.40
CA THR A 238 -55.21 24.20 19.54
C THR A 238 -54.77 23.60 20.85
N GLY A 239 -54.45 24.40 21.82
CA GLY A 239 -55.37 24.99 22.81
C GLY A 239 -55.55 24.17 24.07
N GLY A 240 -55.12 24.72 25.21
CA GLY A 240 -55.59 24.31 26.51
C GLY A 240 -54.55 24.33 27.66
N PRO A 241 -54.88 24.77 28.83
CA PRO A 241 -54.02 25.57 29.71
C PRO A 241 -53.24 24.80 30.77
N ALA A 242 -52.26 25.50 31.33
CA ALA A 242 -51.40 25.07 32.43
C ALA A 242 -52.17 24.81 33.76
N PRO A 243 -51.58 24.06 34.66
CA PRO A 243 -51.45 24.56 36.04
C PRO A 243 -50.06 24.54 36.62
N GLN A 244 -49.89 25.46 37.53
CA GLN A 244 -48.72 25.86 38.30
C GLN A 244 -48.40 24.93 39.51
N PRO A 245 -47.34 25.24 40.29
CA PRO A 245 -46.43 24.30 40.89
C PRO A 245 -46.65 24.03 42.37
N SER A 246 -46.05 23.01 42.94
CA SER A 246 -45.93 22.87 44.39
C SER A 246 -44.54 22.38 44.79
N ALA A 247 -44.06 23.06 45.74
CA ALA A 247 -42.92 23.21 46.59
C ALA A 247 -42.24 21.93 47.11
N ASP A 248 -40.97 22.08 47.33
CA ASP A 248 -40.01 21.51 48.28
C ASP A 248 -40.55 21.05 49.63
N PRO A 249 -39.81 20.35 50.55
CA PRO A 249 -38.37 20.38 50.74
C PRO A 249 -37.67 19.10 51.36
N ALA A 250 -36.36 19.16 51.40
CA ALA A 250 -35.41 18.78 52.47
C ALA A 250 -35.21 17.31 52.88
N SER A 251 -34.03 16.81 52.88
CA SER A 251 -33.04 16.77 53.98
C SER A 251 -31.99 15.67 53.73
N ALA A 252 -30.78 16.08 53.78
CA ALA A 252 -29.77 15.77 54.78
C ALA A 252 -29.17 14.35 54.80
N GLY A 253 -27.87 14.34 54.74
CA GLY A 253 -27.14 13.48 55.64
C GLY A 253 -25.95 12.72 55.06
N THR A 254 -24.78 13.27 55.24
CA THR A 254 -23.56 12.69 55.82
C THR A 254 -22.69 11.76 55.01
N SER A 255 -21.52 12.29 54.67
CA SER A 255 -20.24 11.58 54.69
C SER A 255 -19.90 11.09 56.11
N PRO A 256 -18.90 10.20 56.38
CA PRO A 256 -17.52 10.37 55.99
C PRO A 256 -16.60 9.10 55.92
N THR A 257 -15.38 9.33 55.46
CA THR A 257 -14.07 8.79 55.96
C THR A 257 -13.73 7.31 55.67
N ALA A 258 -12.63 7.02 55.09
CA ALA A 258 -11.22 7.17 55.27
C ALA A 258 -10.43 5.83 55.26
N ARG A 259 -9.21 5.92 54.76
CA ARG A 259 -8.00 5.08 55.03
C ARG A 259 -7.97 3.67 54.46
N SER A 260 -6.92 3.23 53.96
CA SER A 260 -5.47 3.45 53.84
C SER A 260 -4.79 2.09 53.72
N GLN A 261 -3.62 2.11 53.10
CA GLN A 261 -2.49 1.17 53.27
C GLN A 261 -2.59 -0.16 52.50
N GLN A 262 -1.67 -0.40 51.68
CA GLN A 262 -0.22 -0.75 51.75
C GLN A 262 0.02 -2.20 51.36
N ASP A 263 1.08 -2.32 50.60
CA ASP A 263 2.05 -3.40 50.53
C ASP A 263 1.80 -4.57 49.53
N GLY A 264 2.84 -4.74 48.75
CA GLY A 264 3.19 -5.92 47.96
C GLY A 264 3.92 -5.56 46.68
#